data_58b39328b7c08926cbda25f40436d552
#
_entry.id   58b39328b7c08926cbda25f40436d552
#
_cell.length_a   1.000
_cell.length_b   1.000
_cell.length_c   1.000
_cell.angle_alpha   90.00
_cell.angle_beta   90.00
_cell.angle_gamma   90.00
#
_symmetry.space_group_name_H-M   'P 1'
#
loop_
_entity.id
_entity.type
_entity.pdbx_description
1 polymer ?
#
loop_
_entity_poly.entity_id
_entity_poly.type
_entity_poly.pdbx_seq_one_letter_code
_entity_poly.pdbx_strand_id
1 'polypeptide(L)'
;MAHYLVSSLRRFGGAYRNARVVLTVGDAEVDTTITESYAWTRQQGIEVRWADKERFLRDSYYATAVERFRHEFRSDMVLMLDADILVSRPFEELVLDCHRNQYFAGLIAHVPPFPDPGLWQRVYHAAGLGEVSFTHEHTGWGYMFNDERTRFCPPYFNLGVLCAPSTIMRRIGEDIYDLMHCVDSVAETGYRCQIALSLAVTKQAIPYRCLPMRYNFPNDVFLEALHGPELPHAALLHLLRDHQHIYKTRVFDDRTHVEAMLARKDLRGINAIAQRVLREIHPAVCREQGAGSIS
;
A
#
# COMPACT_ATOMS: atom_id res chain seq x y z
N MET A 1 4.63 -0.90 12.63
CA MET A 1 4.17 -0.21 11.39
C MET A 1 2.75 0.32 11.50
N ALA A 2 1.71 -0.50 11.45
CA ALA A 2 0.30 -0.05 11.42
C ALA A 2 -0.09 0.97 12.50
N HIS A 3 0.49 0.90 13.70
CA HIS A 3 0.25 1.88 14.77
C HIS A 3 0.67 3.30 14.35
N TYR A 4 1.81 3.47 13.67
CA TYR A 4 2.26 4.76 13.16
C TYR A 4 1.36 5.28 12.03
N LEU A 5 0.93 4.39 11.12
CA LEU A 5 -0.05 4.73 10.10
C LEU A 5 -1.32 5.30 10.73
N VAL A 6 -1.92 4.57 11.68
CA VAL A 6 -3.17 5.01 12.32
C VAL A 6 -2.98 6.31 13.10
N SER A 7 -1.91 6.42 13.88
CA SER A 7 -1.61 7.65 14.63
C SER A 7 -1.41 8.85 13.70
N SER A 8 -0.76 8.66 12.55
CA SER A 8 -0.61 9.71 11.54
C SER A 8 -1.94 10.08 10.88
N LEU A 9 -2.80 9.10 10.58
CA LEU A 9 -4.16 9.33 10.07
C LEU A 9 -4.99 10.16 11.07
N ARG A 10 -4.98 9.79 12.36
CA ARG A 10 -5.71 10.52 13.41
C ARG A 10 -5.21 11.96 13.55
N ARG A 11 -3.92 12.20 13.34
CA ARG A 11 -3.29 13.52 13.48
C ARG A 11 -3.43 14.39 12.23
N PHE A 12 -3.22 13.81 11.03
CA PHE A 12 -3.05 14.58 9.79
C PHE A 12 -4.11 14.25 8.72
N GLY A 13 -5.01 13.28 8.95
CA GLY A 13 -5.96 12.80 7.96
C GLY A 13 -7.14 13.74 7.66
N GLY A 14 -7.13 14.99 8.16
CA GLY A 14 -8.15 15.97 7.86
C GLY A 14 -9.57 15.50 8.22
N ALA A 15 -10.50 15.55 7.28
CA ALA A 15 -11.86 15.07 7.47
C ALA A 15 -11.94 13.56 7.76
N TYR A 16 -10.94 12.78 7.33
CA TYR A 16 -10.88 11.32 7.54
C TYR A 16 -10.15 10.90 8.81
N ARG A 17 -9.73 11.84 9.67
CA ARG A 17 -9.07 11.50 10.94
C ARG A 17 -9.85 10.51 11.81
N ASN A 18 -11.16 10.52 11.73
CA ASN A 18 -12.05 9.62 12.48
C ASN A 18 -12.61 8.47 11.62
N ALA A 19 -12.04 8.22 10.44
CA ALA A 19 -12.48 7.11 9.61
C ALA A 19 -12.39 5.79 10.37
N ARG A 20 -13.33 4.88 10.09
CA ARG A 20 -13.26 3.50 10.56
C ARG A 20 -12.02 2.84 9.99
N VAL A 21 -11.22 2.23 10.84
CA VAL A 21 -10.01 1.51 10.44
C VAL A 21 -10.22 0.03 10.65
N VAL A 22 -9.92 -0.75 9.61
CA VAL A 22 -9.87 -2.22 9.65
C VAL A 22 -8.43 -2.63 9.37
N LEU A 23 -7.82 -3.36 10.30
CA LEU A 23 -6.48 -3.91 10.16
C LEU A 23 -6.58 -5.38 9.76
N THR A 24 -6.09 -5.73 8.58
CA THR A 24 -5.97 -7.13 8.15
C THR A 24 -4.63 -7.69 8.63
N VAL A 25 -4.69 -8.77 9.39
CA VAL A 25 -3.53 -9.43 10.00
C VAL A 25 -3.46 -10.88 9.51
N GLY A 26 -2.26 -11.37 9.27
CA GLY A 26 -2.01 -12.78 8.98
C GLY A 26 -0.87 -13.30 9.85
N ASP A 27 -1.05 -14.50 10.41
CA ASP A 27 -0.04 -15.18 11.18
C ASP A 27 -0.25 -16.71 11.09
N ALA A 28 0.85 -17.44 11.07
CA ALA A 28 0.83 -18.91 11.04
C ALA A 28 0.52 -19.51 12.41
N GLU A 29 0.91 -18.85 13.50
CA GLU A 29 0.86 -19.37 14.86
C GLU A 29 -0.29 -18.81 15.68
N VAL A 30 -0.72 -17.59 15.38
CA VAL A 30 -1.74 -16.91 16.18
C VAL A 30 -3.13 -17.35 15.77
N ASP A 31 -3.88 -17.82 16.72
CA ASP A 31 -5.31 -18.02 16.61
C ASP A 31 -6.02 -16.66 16.58
N THR A 32 -7.31 -16.63 16.39
CA THR A 32 -8.18 -15.43 16.26
C THR A 32 -8.12 -14.46 17.44
N THR A 33 -7.37 -14.77 18.51
CA THR A 33 -7.21 -13.93 19.71
C THR A 33 -6.22 -12.79 19.45
N ILE A 34 -6.66 -11.56 19.72
CA ILE A 34 -5.80 -10.39 19.71
C ILE A 34 -4.81 -10.53 20.89
N THR A 35 -3.53 -10.68 20.56
CA THR A 35 -2.46 -10.72 21.55
C THR A 35 -2.25 -9.35 22.21
N GLU A 36 -1.47 -9.32 23.30
CA GLU A 36 -1.10 -8.05 23.96
C GLU A 36 -0.42 -7.08 22.97
N SER A 37 0.32 -7.58 21.99
CA SER A 37 0.95 -6.79 20.92
C SER A 37 -0.06 -5.93 20.12
N TYR A 38 -1.33 -6.31 20.10
CA TYR A 38 -2.40 -5.59 19.41
C TYR A 38 -3.32 -4.81 20.37
N ALA A 39 -3.01 -4.72 21.67
CA ALA A 39 -3.83 -4.02 22.67
C ALA A 39 -4.13 -2.55 22.29
N TRP A 40 -3.19 -1.87 21.61
CA TRP A 40 -3.35 -0.51 21.09
C TRP A 40 -4.51 -0.39 20.08
N THR A 41 -4.88 -1.47 19.39
CA THR A 41 -5.99 -1.45 18.42
C THR A 41 -7.32 -1.17 19.11
N ARG A 42 -7.53 -1.72 20.33
CA ARG A 42 -8.72 -1.45 21.14
C ARG A 42 -8.78 0.00 21.58
N GLN A 43 -7.63 0.56 22.01
CA GLN A 43 -7.55 1.96 22.45
C GLN A 43 -7.86 2.92 21.31
N GLN A 44 -7.46 2.59 20.09
CA GLN A 44 -7.69 3.38 18.87
C GLN A 44 -9.01 3.06 18.16
N GLY A 45 -9.84 2.17 18.70
CA GLY A 45 -11.11 1.76 18.09
C GLY A 45 -10.96 1.08 16.73
N ILE A 46 -9.91 0.27 16.56
CA ILE A 46 -9.57 -0.42 15.31
C ILE A 46 -10.19 -1.80 15.31
N GLU A 47 -10.83 -2.15 14.22
CA GLU A 47 -11.29 -3.51 13.94
C GLU A 47 -10.13 -4.34 13.40
N VAL A 48 -9.81 -5.44 14.06
CA VAL A 48 -8.80 -6.40 13.56
C VAL A 48 -9.51 -7.56 12.90
N ARG A 49 -9.10 -7.89 11.69
CA ARG A 49 -9.57 -9.06 10.92
C ARG A 49 -8.39 -9.93 10.54
N TRP A 50 -8.50 -11.19 10.87
CA TRP A 50 -7.50 -12.18 10.51
C TRP A 50 -7.73 -12.67 9.08
N ALA A 51 -6.65 -12.80 8.32
CA ALA A 51 -6.68 -13.54 7.08
C ALA A 51 -7.00 -15.01 7.36
N ASP A 52 -7.64 -15.67 6.40
CA ASP A 52 -7.89 -17.10 6.49
C ASP A 52 -6.59 -17.86 6.71
N LYS A 53 -6.55 -18.73 7.74
CA LYS A 53 -5.34 -19.41 8.19
C LYS A 53 -4.75 -20.36 7.13
N GLU A 54 -5.61 -21.10 6.43
CA GLU A 54 -5.14 -22.04 5.40
C GLU A 54 -4.51 -21.28 4.22
N ARG A 55 -5.13 -20.17 3.82
CA ARG A 55 -4.59 -19.28 2.79
C ARG A 55 -3.28 -18.64 3.24
N PHE A 56 -3.22 -18.18 4.49
CA PHE A 56 -1.99 -17.59 5.01
C PHE A 56 -0.84 -18.60 5.09
N LEU A 57 -1.11 -19.83 5.51
CA LEU A 57 -0.09 -20.89 5.51
C LEU A 57 0.42 -21.24 4.11
N ARG A 58 -0.45 -21.16 3.09
CA ARG A 58 -0.10 -21.42 1.70
C ARG A 58 0.62 -20.25 1.04
N ASP A 59 0.12 -19.03 1.22
CA ASP A 59 0.50 -17.86 0.44
C ASP A 59 1.25 -16.80 1.26
N SER A 60 1.41 -16.99 2.58
CA SER A 60 2.10 -16.08 3.49
C SER A 60 1.48 -14.66 3.44
N TYR A 61 2.30 -13.61 3.50
CA TYR A 61 1.84 -12.21 3.48
C TYR A 61 1.05 -11.83 2.20
N TYR A 62 1.16 -12.58 1.12
CA TYR A 62 0.34 -12.37 -0.09
C TYR A 62 -1.14 -12.64 0.16
N ALA A 63 -1.46 -13.65 1.00
CA ALA A 63 -2.84 -13.87 1.43
C ALA A 63 -3.40 -12.63 2.13
N THR A 64 -2.62 -12.01 3.04
CA THR A 64 -3.03 -10.78 3.73
C THR A 64 -3.27 -9.63 2.76
N ALA A 65 -2.42 -9.50 1.73
CA ALA A 65 -2.54 -8.44 0.73
C ALA A 65 -3.82 -8.54 -0.11
N VAL A 66 -4.29 -9.74 -0.44
CA VAL A 66 -5.51 -9.94 -1.23
C VAL A 66 -6.76 -10.07 -0.36
N GLU A 67 -6.65 -10.59 0.87
CA GLU A 67 -7.79 -10.77 1.77
C GLU A 67 -8.47 -9.45 2.13
N ARG A 68 -7.74 -8.34 2.17
CA ARG A 68 -8.30 -7.01 2.41
C ARG A 68 -9.34 -6.57 1.36
N PHE A 69 -9.33 -7.12 0.15
CA PHE A 69 -10.35 -6.88 -0.87
C PHE A 69 -11.63 -7.69 -0.64
N ARG A 70 -11.58 -8.71 0.21
CA ARG A 70 -12.67 -9.66 0.47
C ARG A 70 -13.46 -9.33 1.74
N HIS A 71 -13.05 -8.31 2.48
CA HIS A 71 -13.78 -7.88 3.66
C HIS A 71 -15.16 -7.33 3.32
N GLU A 72 -16.10 -7.49 4.25
CA GLU A 72 -17.37 -6.79 4.19
C GLU A 72 -17.14 -5.29 4.42
N PHE A 73 -17.31 -4.49 3.38
CA PHE A 73 -17.21 -3.04 3.46
C PHE A 73 -18.55 -2.46 3.94
N ARG A 74 -18.51 -1.67 5.02
CA ARG A 74 -19.68 -1.00 5.62
C ARG A 74 -19.70 0.51 5.35
N SER A 75 -18.91 0.98 4.44
CA SER A 75 -18.78 2.38 4.03
C SER A 75 -18.88 2.48 2.50
N ASP A 76 -19.29 3.64 2.00
CA ASP A 76 -19.42 3.88 0.56
C ASP A 76 -18.06 3.90 -0.13
N MET A 77 -17.04 4.42 0.55
CA MET A 77 -15.68 4.53 0.05
C MET A 77 -14.71 3.67 0.87
N VAL A 78 -13.74 3.12 0.20
CA VAL A 78 -12.64 2.34 0.79
C VAL A 78 -11.32 2.94 0.36
N LEU A 79 -10.46 3.23 1.32
CA LEU A 79 -9.06 3.56 1.14
C LEU A 79 -8.24 2.42 1.73
N MET A 80 -7.51 1.69 0.89
CA MET A 80 -6.58 0.65 1.32
C MET A 80 -5.18 1.23 1.39
N LEU A 81 -4.52 1.03 2.52
CA LEU A 81 -3.16 1.50 2.78
C LEU A 81 -2.28 0.34 3.23
N ASP A 82 -1.04 0.28 2.75
CA ASP A 82 -0.03 -0.60 3.32
C ASP A 82 0.41 -0.09 4.70
N ALA A 83 0.84 -0.99 5.57
CA ALA A 83 1.14 -0.65 6.96
C ALA A 83 2.34 0.30 7.14
N ASP A 84 3.16 0.46 6.09
CA ASP A 84 4.32 1.35 6.01
C ASP A 84 4.01 2.71 5.37
N ILE A 85 2.73 3.05 5.24
CA ILE A 85 2.28 4.40 4.87
C ILE A 85 2.26 5.31 6.08
N LEU A 86 2.67 6.57 5.91
CA LEU A 86 2.41 7.69 6.84
C LEU A 86 1.54 8.74 6.18
N VAL A 87 0.55 9.22 6.89
CA VAL A 87 -0.25 10.39 6.50
C VAL A 87 0.49 11.65 6.95
N SER A 88 0.81 12.55 6.04
CA SER A 88 1.56 13.79 6.33
C SER A 88 0.72 15.06 6.21
N ARG A 89 -0.43 14.99 5.55
CA ARG A 89 -1.41 16.05 5.35
C ARG A 89 -2.77 15.51 4.90
N PRO A 90 -3.83 16.34 4.89
CA PRO A 90 -5.15 16.00 4.39
C PRO A 90 -5.12 15.50 2.93
N PHE A 91 -6.03 14.56 2.62
CA PHE A 91 -6.16 13.91 1.30
C PHE A 91 -7.62 13.78 0.83
N GLU A 92 -8.49 14.68 1.28
CA GLU A 92 -9.93 14.67 0.97
C GLU A 92 -10.21 14.67 -0.53
N GLU A 93 -9.42 15.41 -1.31
CA GLU A 93 -9.57 15.48 -2.76
C GLU A 93 -9.51 14.11 -3.43
N LEU A 94 -8.61 13.23 -2.97
CA LEU A 94 -8.49 11.87 -3.50
C LEU A 94 -9.81 11.09 -3.32
N VAL A 95 -10.34 11.08 -2.10
CA VAL A 95 -11.53 10.27 -1.79
C VAL A 95 -12.78 10.86 -2.43
N LEU A 96 -12.93 12.19 -2.40
CA LEU A 96 -14.06 12.89 -3.01
C LEU A 96 -14.07 12.74 -4.54
N ASP A 97 -12.90 12.74 -5.17
CA ASP A 97 -12.80 12.58 -6.62
C ASP A 97 -13.19 11.14 -7.03
N CYS A 98 -12.69 10.12 -6.33
CA CYS A 98 -13.10 8.73 -6.53
C CYS A 98 -14.61 8.53 -6.30
N HIS A 99 -15.16 9.17 -5.27
CA HIS A 99 -16.59 9.07 -4.96
C HIS A 99 -17.47 9.70 -6.04
N ARG A 100 -17.15 10.92 -6.47
CA ARG A 100 -17.92 11.65 -7.48
C ARG A 100 -17.91 10.96 -8.84
N ASN A 101 -16.78 10.42 -9.22
CA ASN A 101 -16.56 9.85 -10.55
C ASN A 101 -16.70 8.32 -10.59
N GLN A 102 -16.93 7.67 -9.46
CA GLN A 102 -17.17 6.23 -9.34
C GLN A 102 -16.08 5.39 -10.03
N TYR A 103 -14.81 5.66 -9.77
CA TYR A 103 -13.68 4.90 -10.32
C TYR A 103 -12.75 4.36 -9.22
N PHE A 104 -11.96 3.37 -9.60
CA PHE A 104 -10.81 2.89 -8.86
C PHE A 104 -9.62 3.81 -9.10
N ALA A 105 -8.85 4.10 -8.06
CA ALA A 105 -7.63 4.89 -8.16
C ALA A 105 -6.44 4.17 -7.49
N GLY A 106 -5.31 4.15 -8.20
CA GLY A 106 -4.04 3.62 -7.75
C GLY A 106 -2.87 4.26 -8.49
N LEU A 107 -1.69 4.28 -7.89
CA LEU A 107 -0.48 4.75 -8.55
C LEU A 107 0.07 3.63 -9.45
N ILE A 108 0.47 3.96 -10.69
CA ILE A 108 1.20 3.00 -11.53
C ILE A 108 2.51 2.60 -10.84
N ALA A 109 2.78 1.30 -10.80
CA ALA A 109 3.96 0.77 -10.13
C ALA A 109 5.28 1.31 -10.74
N HIS A 110 6.30 1.42 -9.89
CA HIS A 110 7.55 2.10 -10.26
C HIS A 110 8.42 1.29 -11.22
N VAL A 111 8.36 -0.03 -11.10
CA VAL A 111 9.23 -0.96 -11.83
C VAL A 111 8.43 -2.06 -12.50
N PRO A 112 8.92 -2.63 -13.61
CA PRO A 112 8.27 -3.76 -14.25
C PRO A 112 8.28 -4.99 -13.33
N PRO A 113 7.18 -5.76 -13.28
CA PRO A 113 7.11 -6.98 -12.48
C PRO A 113 7.83 -8.15 -13.14
N PHE A 114 8.14 -8.02 -14.42
CA PHE A 114 8.78 -9.04 -15.24
C PHE A 114 9.99 -8.45 -16.00
N PRO A 115 11.09 -9.22 -16.13
CA PRO A 115 12.22 -8.84 -16.97
C PRO A 115 11.89 -8.98 -18.47
N ASP A 116 10.94 -9.85 -18.82
CA ASP A 116 10.44 -10.06 -20.17
C ASP A 116 9.00 -9.54 -20.28
N PRO A 117 8.74 -8.50 -21.09
CA PRO A 117 7.39 -7.95 -21.25
C PRO A 117 6.41 -8.96 -21.91
N GLY A 118 6.90 -9.97 -22.61
CA GLY A 118 6.06 -11.05 -23.18
C GLY A 118 5.34 -11.87 -22.11
N LEU A 119 5.81 -11.85 -20.84
CA LEU A 119 5.11 -12.49 -19.73
C LEU A 119 3.77 -11.84 -19.43
N TRP A 120 3.59 -10.56 -19.69
CA TRP A 120 2.29 -9.91 -19.56
C TRP A 120 1.23 -10.55 -20.46
N GLN A 121 1.55 -10.79 -21.74
CA GLN A 121 0.62 -11.45 -22.67
C GLN A 121 0.29 -12.86 -22.20
N ARG A 122 1.27 -13.61 -21.70
CA ARG A 122 1.05 -14.98 -21.20
C ARG A 122 0.15 -15.00 -19.98
N VAL A 123 0.33 -14.07 -19.03
CA VAL A 123 -0.52 -13.94 -17.84
C VAL A 123 -1.94 -13.51 -18.22
N TYR A 124 -2.10 -12.56 -19.15
CA TYR A 124 -3.41 -12.15 -19.66
C TYR A 124 -4.14 -13.32 -20.32
N HIS A 125 -3.45 -14.09 -21.16
CA HIS A 125 -4.03 -15.27 -21.81
C HIS A 125 -4.44 -16.33 -20.78
N ALA A 126 -3.60 -16.62 -19.79
CA ALA A 126 -3.92 -17.57 -18.72
C ALA A 126 -5.14 -17.12 -17.88
N ALA A 127 -5.33 -15.81 -17.71
CA ALA A 127 -6.49 -15.23 -17.05
C ALA A 127 -7.76 -15.19 -17.93
N GLY A 128 -7.71 -15.71 -19.15
CA GLY A 128 -8.82 -15.66 -20.11
C GLY A 128 -9.08 -14.27 -20.69
N LEU A 129 -8.07 -13.39 -20.65
CA LEU A 129 -8.12 -12.06 -21.24
C LEU A 129 -7.55 -12.07 -22.68
N GLY A 130 -7.94 -11.07 -23.47
CA GLY A 130 -7.43 -10.89 -24.83
C GLY A 130 -6.00 -10.32 -24.86
N GLU A 131 -5.71 -9.55 -25.91
CA GLU A 131 -4.42 -8.89 -26.08
C GLU A 131 -4.19 -7.83 -24.97
N VAL A 132 -2.96 -7.83 -24.44
CA VAL A 132 -2.55 -6.83 -23.44
C VAL A 132 -2.27 -5.48 -24.11
N SER A 133 -2.76 -4.40 -23.51
CA SER A 133 -2.50 -3.04 -23.96
C SER A 133 -1.52 -2.35 -23.01
N PHE A 134 -0.38 -1.93 -23.52
CA PHE A 134 0.68 -1.23 -22.77
C PHE A 134 0.48 0.28 -22.88
N THR A 135 -0.39 0.85 -22.06
CA THR A 135 -0.83 2.25 -22.14
C THR A 135 -0.26 3.16 -21.06
N HIS A 136 0.42 2.59 -20.07
CA HIS A 136 0.96 3.35 -18.95
C HIS A 136 2.47 3.19 -18.87
N GLU A 137 3.17 4.29 -18.61
CA GLU A 137 4.59 4.29 -18.31
C GLU A 137 4.79 4.00 -16.81
N HIS A 138 5.77 3.14 -16.49
CA HIS A 138 6.19 2.94 -15.10
C HIS A 138 6.71 4.25 -14.50
N THR A 139 6.29 4.57 -13.27
CA THR A 139 6.65 5.85 -12.64
C THR A 139 8.12 5.98 -12.26
N GLY A 140 8.90 4.91 -12.31
CA GLY A 140 10.35 4.90 -12.08
C GLY A 140 11.20 4.80 -13.35
N TRP A 141 10.58 4.83 -14.53
CA TRP A 141 11.34 4.74 -15.77
C TRP A 141 12.24 5.97 -15.99
N GLY A 142 13.42 5.73 -16.57
CA GLY A 142 14.43 6.77 -16.80
C GLY A 142 15.38 7.03 -15.63
N TYR A 143 15.00 6.60 -14.38
CA TYR A 143 15.85 6.72 -13.20
C TYR A 143 16.17 5.38 -12.54
N MET A 144 15.15 4.56 -12.28
CA MET A 144 15.34 3.24 -11.66
C MET A 144 15.77 2.19 -12.69
N PHE A 145 15.34 2.36 -13.92
CA PHE A 145 15.68 1.52 -15.08
C PHE A 145 15.40 2.29 -16.37
N ASN A 146 15.95 1.81 -17.50
CA ASN A 146 15.85 2.46 -18.81
C ASN A 146 15.74 1.47 -19.99
N ASP A 147 15.26 0.24 -19.75
CA ASP A 147 15.00 -0.72 -20.83
C ASP A 147 13.69 -0.36 -21.52
N GLU A 148 13.75 0.18 -22.74
CA GLU A 148 12.59 0.59 -23.54
C GLU A 148 11.56 -0.53 -23.73
N ARG A 149 11.96 -1.80 -23.72
CA ARG A 149 11.04 -2.94 -23.87
C ARG A 149 10.08 -3.06 -22.69
N THR A 150 10.49 -2.62 -21.52
CA THR A 150 9.71 -2.71 -20.27
C THR A 150 9.21 -1.34 -19.78
N ARG A 151 9.34 -0.29 -20.58
CA ARG A 151 8.93 1.07 -20.24
C ARG A 151 7.46 1.17 -19.92
N PHE A 152 6.63 0.52 -20.74
CA PHE A 152 5.18 0.58 -20.63
C PHE A 152 4.60 -0.70 -20.02
N CYS A 153 3.45 -0.54 -19.36
CA CYS A 153 2.69 -1.62 -18.74
C CYS A 153 1.18 -1.45 -19.00
N PRO A 154 0.37 -2.50 -18.78
CA PRO A 154 -1.06 -2.35 -18.62
C PRO A 154 -1.39 -1.52 -17.38
N PRO A 155 -2.65 -1.34 -16.97
CA PRO A 155 -3.01 -0.67 -15.71
C PRO A 155 -2.49 -1.45 -14.49
N TYR A 156 -1.20 -1.32 -14.20
CA TYR A 156 -0.45 -2.04 -13.20
C TYR A 156 -0.17 -1.16 -11.99
N PHE A 157 -0.91 -1.38 -10.90
CA PHE A 157 -0.93 -0.50 -9.74
C PHE A 157 -0.06 -0.98 -8.59
N ASN A 158 0.62 -0.04 -7.92
CA ASN A 158 1.23 -0.27 -6.62
C ASN A 158 0.15 -0.45 -5.55
N LEU A 159 0.29 -1.45 -4.67
CA LEU A 159 -0.70 -1.78 -3.64
C LEU A 159 -0.68 -0.86 -2.42
N GLY A 160 0.33 0.01 -2.31
CA GLY A 160 0.53 0.85 -1.13
C GLY A 160 -0.63 1.78 -0.82
N VAL A 161 -1.27 2.35 -1.88
CA VAL A 161 -2.44 3.23 -1.76
C VAL A 161 -3.42 2.95 -2.88
N LEU A 162 -4.63 2.51 -2.52
CA LEU A 162 -5.73 2.26 -3.43
C LEU A 162 -7.00 2.90 -2.88
N CYS A 163 -7.77 3.58 -3.72
CA CYS A 163 -9.03 4.21 -3.33
C CYS A 163 -10.13 3.87 -4.33
N ALA A 164 -11.31 3.46 -3.86
CA ALA A 164 -12.47 3.25 -4.72
C ALA A 164 -13.78 3.19 -3.91
N PRO A 165 -14.94 3.31 -4.56
CA PRO A 165 -16.21 2.89 -4.01
C PRO A 165 -16.17 1.43 -3.54
N SER A 166 -16.84 1.13 -2.44
CA SER A 166 -16.88 -0.23 -1.87
C SER A 166 -17.45 -1.27 -2.84
N THR A 167 -18.33 -0.87 -3.73
CA THR A 167 -18.87 -1.72 -4.81
C THR A 167 -17.79 -2.17 -5.78
N ILE A 168 -16.87 -1.29 -6.14
CA ILE A 168 -15.72 -1.60 -7.00
C ILE A 168 -14.74 -2.51 -6.26
N MET A 169 -14.42 -2.21 -4.99
CA MET A 169 -13.50 -3.04 -4.20
C MET A 169 -14.03 -4.47 -4.02
N ARG A 170 -15.34 -4.64 -3.84
CA ARG A 170 -15.97 -5.98 -3.78
C ARG A 170 -15.82 -6.74 -5.09
N ARG A 171 -16.06 -6.09 -6.22
CA ARG A 171 -15.88 -6.72 -7.54
C ARG A 171 -14.44 -7.19 -7.73
N ILE A 172 -13.45 -6.36 -7.39
CA ILE A 172 -12.03 -6.77 -7.42
C ILE A 172 -11.82 -8.00 -6.52
N GLY A 173 -12.41 -8.00 -5.32
CA GLY A 173 -12.30 -9.07 -4.33
C GLY A 173 -12.86 -10.43 -4.78
N GLU A 174 -13.79 -10.45 -5.75
CA GLU A 174 -14.39 -11.67 -6.29
C GLU A 174 -13.35 -12.53 -7.03
N ASP A 175 -12.46 -11.90 -7.79
CA ASP A 175 -11.54 -12.59 -8.69
C ASP A 175 -10.06 -12.57 -8.23
N ILE A 176 -9.67 -11.61 -7.39
CA ILE A 176 -8.25 -11.28 -7.16
C ILE A 176 -7.42 -12.46 -6.64
N TYR A 177 -8.03 -13.33 -5.82
CA TYR A 177 -7.34 -14.47 -5.24
C TYR A 177 -7.04 -15.54 -6.30
N ASP A 178 -8.01 -15.88 -7.12
CA ASP A 178 -7.84 -16.85 -8.22
C ASP A 178 -6.88 -16.31 -9.28
N LEU A 179 -6.95 -15.01 -9.57
CA LEU A 179 -6.03 -14.34 -10.47
C LEU A 179 -4.59 -14.31 -9.94
N MET A 180 -4.40 -14.23 -8.62
CA MET A 180 -3.07 -14.35 -8.03
C MET A 180 -2.45 -15.73 -8.30
N HIS A 181 -3.22 -16.81 -8.14
CA HIS A 181 -2.75 -18.16 -8.48
C HIS A 181 -2.60 -18.38 -9.99
N CYS A 182 -3.40 -17.69 -10.80
CA CYS A 182 -3.20 -17.67 -12.24
C CYS A 182 -1.83 -17.06 -12.59
N VAL A 183 -1.39 -16.00 -11.93
CA VAL A 183 -0.04 -15.43 -12.11
C VAL A 183 1.02 -16.46 -11.74
N ASP A 184 0.88 -17.14 -10.61
CA ASP A 184 1.84 -18.16 -10.13
C ASP A 184 2.00 -19.32 -11.12
N SER A 185 0.95 -19.66 -11.88
CA SER A 185 1.01 -20.70 -12.91
C SER A 185 1.85 -20.32 -14.14
N VAL A 186 2.13 -19.02 -14.31
CA VAL A 186 2.86 -18.49 -15.48
C VAL A 186 4.26 -18.05 -15.12
N ALA A 187 4.43 -17.39 -13.98
CA ALA A 187 5.70 -16.81 -13.57
C ALA A 187 5.82 -16.70 -12.04
N GLU A 188 6.99 -17.05 -11.52
CA GLU A 188 7.36 -16.75 -10.14
C GLU A 188 7.76 -15.28 -10.03
N THR A 189 7.02 -14.53 -9.19
CA THR A 189 7.29 -13.11 -8.98
C THR A 189 6.81 -12.62 -7.61
N GLY A 190 7.58 -11.74 -6.98
CA GLY A 190 7.16 -11.03 -5.76
C GLY A 190 6.00 -10.05 -5.96
N TYR A 191 5.63 -9.75 -7.21
CA TYR A 191 4.60 -8.78 -7.56
C TYR A 191 3.23 -9.41 -7.90
N ARG A 192 3.04 -10.70 -7.62
CA ARG A 192 1.86 -11.47 -8.03
C ARG A 192 0.52 -10.82 -7.62
N CYS A 193 0.42 -10.20 -6.43
CA CYS A 193 -0.78 -9.50 -5.99
C CYS A 193 -1.05 -8.23 -6.80
N GLN A 194 -0.02 -7.48 -7.16
CA GLN A 194 -0.17 -6.27 -8.00
C GLN A 194 -0.60 -6.64 -9.42
N ILE A 195 -0.06 -7.75 -9.95
CA ILE A 195 -0.44 -8.27 -11.27
C ILE A 195 -1.89 -8.78 -11.21
N ALA A 196 -2.27 -9.53 -10.18
CA ALA A 196 -3.65 -9.99 -9.99
C ALA A 196 -4.66 -8.83 -9.92
N LEU A 197 -4.30 -7.72 -9.26
CA LEU A 197 -5.10 -6.50 -9.26
C LEU A 197 -5.25 -5.92 -10.68
N SER A 198 -4.16 -5.85 -11.45
CA SER A 198 -4.18 -5.40 -12.85
C SER A 198 -5.14 -6.26 -13.71
N LEU A 199 -5.06 -7.59 -13.55
CA LEU A 199 -5.95 -8.53 -14.22
C LEU A 199 -7.41 -8.36 -13.81
N ALA A 200 -7.69 -8.19 -12.51
CA ALA A 200 -9.06 -7.99 -11.99
C ALA A 200 -9.68 -6.69 -12.54
N VAL A 201 -8.92 -5.59 -12.53
CA VAL A 201 -9.35 -4.30 -13.09
C VAL A 201 -9.68 -4.44 -14.58
N THR A 202 -8.84 -5.14 -15.34
CA THR A 202 -9.05 -5.37 -16.78
C THR A 202 -10.23 -6.31 -17.03
N LYS A 203 -10.27 -7.46 -16.34
CA LYS A 203 -11.29 -8.50 -16.52
C LYS A 203 -12.69 -7.97 -16.29
N GLN A 204 -12.85 -7.13 -15.30
CA GLN A 204 -14.14 -6.57 -14.93
C GLN A 204 -14.44 -5.20 -15.54
N ALA A 205 -13.59 -4.74 -16.48
CA ALA A 205 -13.72 -3.43 -17.11
C ALA A 205 -13.97 -2.30 -16.10
N ILE A 206 -13.20 -2.30 -14.99
CA ILE A 206 -13.36 -1.30 -13.92
C ILE A 206 -12.84 0.04 -14.40
N PRO A 207 -13.64 1.11 -14.33
CA PRO A 207 -13.15 2.45 -14.61
C PRO A 207 -12.09 2.82 -13.58
N TYR A 208 -10.95 3.34 -14.03
CA TYR A 208 -9.84 3.69 -13.14
C TYR A 208 -9.19 5.02 -13.49
N ARG A 209 -8.47 5.58 -12.52
CA ARG A 209 -7.60 6.74 -12.67
C ARG A 209 -6.25 6.47 -12.01
N CYS A 210 -5.18 6.86 -12.70
CA CYS A 210 -3.83 6.83 -12.14
C CYS A 210 -3.66 7.98 -11.15
N LEU A 211 -3.20 7.66 -9.95
CA LEU A 211 -2.91 8.65 -8.92
C LEU A 211 -1.63 9.43 -9.24
N PRO A 212 -1.57 10.72 -8.90
CA PRO A 212 -0.31 11.44 -8.86
C PRO A 212 0.56 10.94 -7.69
N MET A 213 1.88 11.12 -7.81
CA MET A 213 2.89 10.59 -6.88
C MET A 213 2.64 11.03 -5.44
N ARG A 214 2.12 12.23 -5.19
CA ARG A 214 1.84 12.77 -3.84
C ARG A 214 0.93 11.90 -2.97
N TYR A 215 0.14 10.99 -3.56
CA TYR A 215 -0.74 10.08 -2.83
C TYR A 215 -0.16 8.68 -2.58
N ASN A 216 1.09 8.44 -3.00
CA ASN A 216 1.83 7.21 -2.69
C ASN A 216 3.31 7.45 -2.90
N PHE A 217 3.87 8.46 -2.23
CA PHE A 217 5.22 8.94 -2.47
C PHE A 217 6.24 8.10 -1.68
N PRO A 218 7.07 7.29 -2.35
CA PRO A 218 8.08 6.49 -1.66
C PRO A 218 9.26 7.34 -1.21
N ASN A 219 9.94 6.88 -0.17
CA ASN A 219 11.19 7.49 0.30
C ASN A 219 12.39 7.00 -0.54
N ASP A 220 12.31 7.23 -1.83
CA ASP A 220 13.30 6.82 -2.81
C ASP A 220 13.88 8.04 -3.52
N VAL A 221 15.21 8.23 -3.44
CA VAL A 221 15.89 9.41 -3.99
C VAL A 221 15.74 9.55 -5.52
N PHE A 222 15.60 8.44 -6.24
CA PHE A 222 15.40 8.48 -7.69
C PHE A 222 14.00 8.98 -8.02
N LEU A 223 12.99 8.49 -7.31
CA LEU A 223 11.60 8.94 -7.48
C LEU A 223 11.38 10.37 -6.95
N GLU A 224 12.08 10.77 -5.89
CA GLU A 224 12.10 12.16 -5.43
C GLU A 224 12.67 13.11 -6.49
N ALA A 225 13.74 12.70 -7.20
CA ALA A 225 14.32 13.49 -8.27
C ALA A 225 13.37 13.60 -9.48
N LEU A 226 12.72 12.49 -9.86
CA LEU A 226 11.81 12.45 -11.02
C LEU A 226 10.50 13.19 -10.75
N HIS A 227 9.96 13.09 -9.54
CA HIS A 227 8.67 13.67 -9.16
C HIS A 227 8.79 14.87 -8.20
N GLY A 228 9.95 15.56 -8.22
CA GLY A 228 10.25 16.69 -7.34
C GLY A 228 9.16 17.75 -7.19
N PRO A 229 8.45 18.17 -8.27
CA PRO A 229 7.35 19.13 -8.16
C PRO A 229 6.19 18.68 -7.26
N GLU A 230 5.97 17.38 -7.08
CA GLU A 230 4.92 16.85 -6.19
C GLU A 230 5.37 16.68 -4.73
N LEU A 231 6.67 16.70 -4.47
CA LEU A 231 7.24 16.50 -3.14
C LEU A 231 6.67 17.44 -2.05
N PRO A 232 6.51 18.75 -2.29
CA PRO A 232 5.90 19.66 -1.32
C PRO A 232 4.44 19.35 -1.00
N HIS A 233 3.78 18.58 -1.86
CA HIS A 233 2.37 18.21 -1.77
C HIS A 233 2.16 16.75 -1.32
N ALA A 234 3.23 16.01 -1.02
CA ALA A 234 3.15 14.61 -0.62
C ALA A 234 2.23 14.46 0.60
N ALA A 235 1.13 13.73 0.43
CA ALA A 235 0.10 13.52 1.44
C ALA A 235 0.18 12.14 2.09
N LEU A 236 0.47 11.11 1.31
CA LEU A 236 0.65 9.75 1.75
C LEU A 236 2.07 9.32 1.39
N LEU A 237 2.89 9.08 2.41
CA LEU A 237 4.29 8.73 2.28
C LEU A 237 4.44 7.22 2.41
N HIS A 238 5.11 6.58 1.47
CA HIS A 238 5.35 5.14 1.47
C HIS A 238 6.79 4.84 1.88
N LEU A 239 7.01 4.41 3.10
CA LEU A 239 8.34 4.22 3.67
C LEU A 239 8.85 2.79 3.41
N LEU A 240 9.21 2.52 2.15
CA LEU A 240 9.63 1.21 1.68
C LEU A 240 11.05 0.83 2.13
N ARG A 241 12.02 1.64 1.72
CA ARG A 241 13.44 1.44 2.01
C ARG A 241 14.09 2.79 2.18
N ASP A 242 15.09 2.80 3.02
CA ASP A 242 15.90 3.98 3.15
C ASP A 242 17.08 3.98 2.17
N HIS A 243 16.91 4.64 1.04
CA HIS A 243 17.98 4.85 0.06
C HIS A 243 19.07 5.84 0.54
N GLN A 244 18.84 6.55 1.64
CA GLN A 244 19.89 7.31 2.33
C GLN A 244 20.75 6.40 3.22
N HIS A 245 20.62 5.09 3.09
CA HIS A 245 21.38 4.05 3.81
C HIS A 245 21.32 4.18 5.35
N ILE A 246 20.22 4.74 5.89
CA ILE A 246 20.04 4.81 7.34
C ILE A 246 19.84 3.38 7.87
N TYR A 247 19.08 2.54 7.12
CA TYR A 247 18.85 1.13 7.45
C TYR A 247 18.73 0.26 6.21
N LYS A 248 19.19 -0.99 6.33
CA LYS A 248 18.90 -2.05 5.35
C LYS A 248 17.49 -2.62 5.50
N THR A 249 16.80 -2.28 6.59
CA THR A 249 15.48 -2.75 7.00
C THR A 249 14.48 -1.59 7.00
N ARG A 250 13.20 -1.90 7.09
CA ARG A 250 12.14 -0.89 7.16
C ARG A 250 12.25 -0.10 8.46
N VAL A 251 12.03 1.22 8.40
CA VAL A 251 12.11 2.13 9.56
C VAL A 251 11.23 1.67 10.72
N PHE A 252 10.10 1.02 10.45
CA PHE A 252 9.14 0.61 11.47
C PHE A 252 9.31 -0.82 12.00
N ASP A 253 10.33 -1.55 11.57
CA ASP A 253 10.55 -2.91 12.06
C ASP A 253 11.03 -2.91 13.52
N ASP A 254 11.71 -1.83 13.94
CA ASP A 254 12.18 -1.65 15.30
C ASP A 254 11.98 -0.20 15.76
N ARG A 255 11.59 -0.04 17.02
CA ARG A 255 11.47 1.26 17.66
C ARG A 255 12.79 2.05 17.66
N THR A 256 13.92 1.36 17.85
CA THR A 256 15.25 1.97 17.82
C THR A 256 15.57 2.61 16.47
N HIS A 257 15.05 2.06 15.37
CA HIS A 257 15.19 2.63 14.03
C HIS A 257 14.42 3.95 13.90
N VAL A 258 13.22 4.02 14.48
CA VAL A 258 12.43 5.26 14.52
C VAL A 258 13.16 6.32 15.34
N GLU A 259 13.66 5.96 16.54
CA GLU A 259 14.39 6.85 17.42
C GLU A 259 15.68 7.38 16.75
N ALA A 260 16.42 6.51 16.06
CA ALA A 260 17.60 6.92 15.32
C ALA A 260 17.26 7.83 14.13
N MET A 261 16.17 7.56 13.39
CA MET A 261 15.66 8.47 12.36
C MET A 261 15.32 9.85 12.96
N LEU A 262 14.67 9.86 14.12
CA LEU A 262 14.31 11.11 14.82
C LEU A 262 15.54 11.93 15.27
N ALA A 263 16.65 11.28 15.59
CA ALA A 263 17.91 11.91 15.98
C ALA A 263 18.69 12.54 14.80
N ARG A 264 18.43 12.12 13.56
CA ARG A 264 19.12 12.63 12.36
C ARG A 264 18.82 14.12 12.12
N LYS A 265 19.84 14.84 11.61
CA LYS A 265 19.75 16.28 11.25
C LYS A 265 19.92 16.54 9.75
N ASP A 266 20.26 15.51 9.01
CA ASP A 266 20.65 15.58 7.60
C ASP A 266 19.63 14.97 6.65
N LEU A 267 18.44 14.63 7.13
CA LEU A 267 17.37 14.05 6.31
C LEU A 267 16.81 15.07 5.32
N ARG A 268 16.51 14.59 4.11
CA ARG A 268 15.95 15.38 3.00
C ARG A 268 14.72 14.67 2.43
N GLY A 269 14.01 15.37 1.52
CA GLY A 269 12.92 14.79 0.76
C GLY A 269 11.84 14.18 1.64
N ILE A 270 11.35 13.02 1.24
CA ILE A 270 10.30 12.28 1.95
C ILE A 270 10.74 11.88 3.36
N ASN A 271 12.02 11.52 3.57
CA ASN A 271 12.53 11.18 4.89
C ASN A 271 12.46 12.37 5.88
N ALA A 272 12.71 13.60 5.41
CA ALA A 272 12.54 14.80 6.25
C ALA A 272 11.06 15.06 6.59
N ILE A 273 10.15 14.85 5.63
CA ILE A 273 8.71 14.98 5.86
C ILE A 273 8.25 13.90 6.86
N ALA A 274 8.67 12.65 6.67
CA ALA A 274 8.37 11.53 7.55
C ALA A 274 8.89 11.79 8.99
N GLN A 275 10.13 12.27 9.14
CA GLN A 275 10.69 12.64 10.45
C GLN A 275 9.83 13.67 11.16
N ARG A 276 9.36 14.71 10.45
CA ARG A 276 8.46 15.73 11.04
C ARG A 276 7.16 15.09 11.55
N VAL A 277 6.53 14.22 10.74
CA VAL A 277 5.31 13.49 11.14
C VAL A 277 5.59 12.63 12.36
N LEU A 278 6.67 11.84 12.34
CA LEU A 278 7.05 10.96 13.45
C LEU A 278 7.33 11.71 14.74
N ARG A 279 7.97 12.89 14.71
CA ARG A 279 8.17 13.71 15.91
C ARG A 279 6.88 14.07 16.62
N GLU A 280 5.80 14.26 15.90
CA GLU A 280 4.49 14.58 16.48
C GLU A 280 3.76 13.36 17.03
N ILE A 281 3.88 12.19 16.41
CA ILE A 281 3.08 11.01 16.79
C ILE A 281 3.83 9.99 17.65
N HIS A 282 5.15 9.87 17.53
CA HIS A 282 5.96 8.88 18.23
C HIS A 282 5.78 8.90 19.77
N PRO A 283 5.70 10.06 20.46
CA PRO A 283 5.44 10.09 21.90
C PRO A 283 4.11 9.45 22.31
N ALA A 284 3.08 9.54 21.47
CA ALA A 284 1.78 8.91 21.73
C ALA A 284 1.87 7.39 21.51
N VAL A 285 2.47 6.95 20.40
CA VAL A 285 2.70 5.53 20.09
C VAL A 285 3.45 4.82 21.22
N CYS A 286 4.50 5.46 21.77
CA CYS A 286 5.27 4.89 22.88
C CYS A 286 4.45 4.76 24.17
N ARG A 287 3.58 5.72 24.52
CA ARG A 287 2.72 5.63 25.69
C ARG A 287 1.71 4.51 25.60
N GLU A 288 1.09 4.34 24.42
CA GLU A 288 0.08 3.30 24.20
C GLU A 288 0.68 1.89 24.24
N GLN A 289 1.93 1.73 23.80
CA GLN A 289 2.66 0.46 23.89
C GLN A 289 3.11 0.15 25.34
N GLY A 290 3.51 1.18 26.11
CA GLY A 290 3.93 1.01 27.51
C GLY A 290 2.77 0.72 28.47
N ALA A 291 1.55 1.15 28.17
CA ALA A 291 0.38 0.90 28.99
C ALA A 291 -0.13 -0.58 28.91
N GLY A 292 0.28 -1.33 27.89
CA GLY A 292 -0.07 -2.75 27.75
C GLY A 292 0.85 -3.72 28.51
N SER A 293 1.96 -3.23 29.08
CA SER A 293 2.95 -4.07 29.79
C SER A 293 2.81 -4.05 31.32
N ILE A 294 1.74 -3.46 31.85
CA ILE A 294 1.45 -3.42 33.30
C ILE A 294 0.06 -4.02 33.55
N SER A 295 -0.04 -5.33 33.41
CA SER A 295 -1.19 -6.08 33.99
C SER A 295 -0.86 -7.56 34.13
#